data_f61816ab5726f0bf1291c8dc5474e0e5
#
_entry.id   f61816ab5726f0bf1291c8dc5474e0e5
#
_cell.length_a   1.000
_cell.length_b   1.000
_cell.length_c   1.000
_cell.angle_alpha   90.00
_cell.angle_beta   90.00
_cell.angle_gamma   90.00
#
_symmetry.space_group_name_H-M   'P 1'
#
loop_
_entity.id
_entity.type
_entity.pdbx_description
1 polymer ?
#
loop_
_entity_poly.entity_id
_entity_poly.type
_entity_poly.pdbx_seq_one_letter_code
_entity_poly.pdbx_strand_id
1 'polypeptide(L)'
;AHTYKVKASTSFISKSKGRLFEASTTPVGINAGWNWLGYPLRENQELASAISNASEGDYIVGQTGFAQFYAGTWEGTLKQLITNQGYLYKSVKQNNLEFAEATTPSQLSDDEQQDMEVDIRKYPSTMNIIGKLTQKDADMTGSDYRLYVMVGNECRGISQLIDGKYYLTIYGEKDEKLNMVIENLQTQESILVQDALTFKEDVLGSRTSPYDFNIDIMTGIENILADGKELRIYSIDGYLIDAHATVKTLRKLVKGVYIINGKKYVVSE
;
A
#
# COMPACT_ATOMS: atom_id res chain seq x y z
N ALA A 1 -22.18 6.42 14.92
CA ALA A 1 -20.94 6.05 15.64
C ALA A 1 -19.88 7.09 15.32
N HIS A 2 -19.24 7.67 16.34
CA HIS A 2 -18.15 8.63 16.15
C HIS A 2 -16.82 7.93 16.47
N THR A 3 -15.79 8.22 15.69
CA THR A 3 -14.44 7.78 15.95
C THR A 3 -13.48 8.95 15.96
N TYR A 4 -12.34 8.77 16.61
CA TYR A 4 -11.32 9.80 16.77
C TYR A 4 -9.94 9.20 16.54
N LYS A 5 -9.07 9.94 15.86
CA LYS A 5 -7.66 9.60 15.75
C LYS A 5 -6.93 10.23 16.94
N VAL A 6 -6.28 9.42 17.75
CA VAL A 6 -5.53 9.88 18.93
C VAL A 6 -4.06 9.49 18.75
N LYS A 7 -3.17 10.48 18.89
CA LYS A 7 -1.73 10.25 19.01
C LYS A 7 -1.32 10.55 20.43
N ALA A 8 -0.78 9.54 21.11
CA ALA A 8 -0.29 9.68 22.50
C ALA A 8 1.24 9.59 22.53
N SER A 9 1.88 10.39 23.36
CA SER A 9 3.34 10.34 23.60
C SER A 9 3.76 9.22 24.56
N THR A 10 2.81 8.72 25.34
CA THR A 10 3.01 7.61 26.31
C THR A 10 1.77 6.73 26.33
N SER A 11 1.91 5.50 26.82
CA SER A 11 0.78 4.61 27.02
C SER A 11 -0.19 5.18 28.03
N PHE A 12 -1.48 5.13 27.74
CA PHE A 12 -2.56 5.55 28.63
C PHE A 12 -3.76 4.62 28.50
N ILE A 13 -4.60 4.60 29.54
CA ILE A 13 -5.86 3.86 29.53
C ILE A 13 -7.00 4.86 29.37
N SER A 14 -7.72 4.76 28.26
CA SER A 14 -8.97 5.51 28.04
C SER A 14 -10.14 4.68 28.58
N LYS A 15 -10.98 5.31 29.40
CA LYS A 15 -12.22 4.69 29.89
C LYS A 15 -13.39 5.55 29.46
N SER A 16 -14.37 4.94 28.80
CA SER A 16 -15.63 5.59 28.44
C SER A 16 -16.80 4.85 29.10
N LYS A 17 -17.84 5.57 29.45
CA LYS A 17 -19.12 5.03 29.91
C LYS A 17 -20.19 5.43 28.91
N GLY A 18 -21.04 4.49 28.52
CA GLY A 18 -22.12 4.72 27.60
C GLY A 18 -23.29 3.77 27.82
N ARG A 19 -24.40 4.05 27.14
CA ARG A 19 -25.52 3.12 27.06
C ARG A 19 -25.22 2.10 25.97
N LEU A 20 -25.64 0.87 26.18
CA LEU A 20 -25.59 -0.16 25.14
C LEU A 20 -26.38 0.31 23.90
N PHE A 21 -25.75 0.18 22.77
CA PHE A 21 -26.31 0.54 21.46
C PHE A 21 -26.60 -0.74 20.68
N GLU A 22 -27.82 -0.91 20.24
CA GLU A 22 -28.21 -2.03 19.39
C GLU A 22 -27.92 -1.65 17.92
N ALA A 23 -26.76 -2.08 17.44
CA ALA A 23 -26.24 -1.68 16.14
C ALA A 23 -27.05 -2.28 14.98
N SER A 24 -27.63 -3.47 15.15
CA SER A 24 -28.47 -4.14 14.16
C SER A 24 -29.75 -3.38 13.83
N THR A 25 -30.23 -2.53 14.75
CA THR A 25 -31.48 -1.75 14.59
C THR A 25 -31.23 -0.26 14.30
N THR A 26 -29.96 0.17 14.30
CA THR A 26 -29.62 1.59 14.15
C THR A 26 -28.59 1.78 13.05
N PRO A 27 -29.05 2.04 11.81
CA PRO A 27 -28.16 2.28 10.69
C PRO A 27 -27.25 3.49 10.92
N VAL A 28 -26.01 3.41 10.39
CA VAL A 28 -25.04 4.51 10.43
C VAL A 28 -25.09 5.25 9.09
N GLY A 29 -25.54 6.51 9.13
CA GLY A 29 -25.58 7.36 7.94
C GLY A 29 -24.17 7.67 7.42
N ILE A 30 -23.95 7.42 6.13
CA ILE A 30 -22.71 7.63 5.40
C ILE A 30 -22.94 8.59 4.25
N ASN A 31 -22.13 9.62 4.12
CA ASN A 31 -22.14 10.52 2.98
C ASN A 31 -21.27 9.99 1.83
N ALA A 32 -21.52 10.47 0.61
CA ALA A 32 -20.57 10.23 -0.48
C ALA A 32 -19.19 10.81 -0.14
N GLY A 33 -18.12 10.11 -0.50
CA GLY A 33 -16.74 10.43 -0.14
C GLY A 33 -16.30 9.84 1.20
N TRP A 34 -15.32 10.47 1.85
CA TRP A 34 -14.71 9.97 3.08
C TRP A 34 -15.57 10.23 4.33
N ASN A 35 -15.70 9.19 5.16
CA ASN A 35 -16.41 9.21 6.44
C ASN A 35 -15.54 8.59 7.53
N TRP A 36 -15.66 9.09 8.75
CA TRP A 36 -15.12 8.45 9.95
C TRP A 36 -16.15 7.46 10.49
N LEU A 37 -15.79 6.20 10.54
CA LEU A 37 -16.66 5.09 10.94
C LEU A 37 -16.15 4.45 12.23
N GLY A 38 -16.90 4.51 13.32
CA GLY A 38 -16.63 3.74 14.53
C GLY A 38 -17.32 2.38 14.44
N TYR A 39 -16.60 1.29 14.75
CA TYR A 39 -17.21 -0.03 14.79
C TYR A 39 -18.05 -0.17 16.07
N PRO A 40 -19.38 -0.39 15.95
CA PRO A 40 -20.28 -0.26 17.09
C PRO A 40 -20.51 -1.55 17.88
N LEU A 41 -20.08 -2.71 17.35
CA LEU A 41 -20.33 -4.00 17.98
C LEU A 41 -19.27 -4.36 19.02
N ARG A 42 -19.59 -5.32 19.88
CA ARG A 42 -18.73 -5.76 20.99
C ARG A 42 -17.81 -6.92 20.65
N GLU A 43 -18.13 -7.63 19.58
CA GLU A 43 -17.38 -8.78 19.10
C GLU A 43 -16.65 -8.44 17.82
N ASN A 44 -15.44 -8.95 17.68
CA ASN A 44 -14.75 -8.89 16.40
C ASN A 44 -15.51 -9.69 15.37
N GLN A 45 -15.52 -9.22 14.13
CA GLN A 45 -16.34 -9.84 13.11
C GLN A 45 -15.64 -9.77 11.74
N GLU A 46 -15.80 -10.78 10.94
CA GLU A 46 -15.44 -10.77 9.52
C GLU A 46 -16.09 -9.58 8.83
N LEU A 47 -15.29 -8.81 8.08
CA LEU A 47 -15.76 -7.60 7.41
C LEU A 47 -16.95 -7.88 6.47
N ALA A 48 -16.88 -8.97 5.71
CA ALA A 48 -17.93 -9.37 4.78
C ALA A 48 -19.27 -9.68 5.48
N SER A 49 -19.20 -10.23 6.70
CA SER A 49 -20.39 -10.50 7.51
C SER A 49 -20.89 -9.26 8.24
N ALA A 50 -19.97 -8.38 8.67
CA ALA A 50 -20.29 -7.19 9.45
C ALA A 50 -21.03 -6.13 8.62
N ILE A 51 -20.59 -5.91 7.38
CA ILE A 51 -21.14 -4.88 6.46
C ILE A 51 -21.43 -5.56 5.12
N SER A 52 -22.68 -5.99 4.93
CA SER A 52 -23.12 -6.66 3.70
C SER A 52 -23.81 -5.71 2.70
N ASN A 53 -24.24 -4.53 3.15
CA ASN A 53 -25.00 -3.57 2.34
C ASN A 53 -24.15 -2.41 1.79
N ALA A 54 -22.85 -2.60 1.64
CA ALA A 54 -21.96 -1.67 0.97
C ALA A 54 -22.31 -1.52 -0.53
N SER A 55 -21.86 -0.45 -1.13
CA SER A 55 -22.03 -0.20 -2.57
C SER A 55 -20.77 -0.61 -3.35
N GLU A 56 -20.94 -1.12 -4.56
CA GLU A 56 -19.83 -1.38 -5.48
C GLU A 56 -18.90 -0.18 -5.59
N GLY A 57 -17.61 -0.39 -5.34
CA GLY A 57 -16.60 0.65 -5.34
C GLY A 57 -16.38 1.35 -4.00
N ASP A 58 -17.13 1.03 -2.95
CA ASP A 58 -16.85 1.53 -1.60
C ASP A 58 -15.51 0.98 -1.07
N TYR A 59 -14.81 1.76 -0.23
CA TYR A 59 -13.59 1.35 0.45
C TYR A 59 -13.73 1.47 1.96
N ILE A 60 -13.08 0.57 2.67
CA ILE A 60 -12.86 0.68 4.11
C ILE A 60 -11.37 0.56 4.41
N VAL A 61 -10.84 1.46 5.23
CA VAL A 61 -9.43 1.55 5.59
C VAL A 61 -9.32 1.48 7.10
N GLY A 62 -8.60 0.48 7.58
CA GLY A 62 -8.18 0.33 8.97
C GLY A 62 -6.75 0.82 9.18
N GLN A 63 -6.21 0.52 10.34
CA GLN A 63 -4.84 0.89 10.71
C GLN A 63 -3.78 0.02 9.98
N THR A 64 -4.10 -1.24 9.73
CA THR A 64 -3.15 -2.24 9.21
C THR A 64 -3.51 -2.77 7.82
N GLY A 65 -4.64 -2.34 7.26
CA GLY A 65 -5.08 -2.82 5.96
C GLY A 65 -6.32 -2.10 5.46
N PHE A 66 -6.74 -2.44 4.27
CA PHE A 66 -7.92 -1.88 3.62
C PHE A 66 -8.63 -2.92 2.75
N ALA A 67 -9.87 -2.63 2.39
CA ALA A 67 -10.63 -3.45 1.44
C ALA A 67 -11.51 -2.58 0.55
N GLN A 68 -11.82 -3.10 -0.65
CA GLN A 68 -12.80 -2.54 -1.57
C GLN A 68 -14.00 -3.50 -1.66
N PHE A 69 -15.21 -2.94 -1.68
CA PHE A 69 -16.40 -3.73 -1.99
C PHE A 69 -16.49 -3.90 -3.51
N TYR A 70 -16.40 -5.16 -3.96
CA TYR A 70 -16.37 -5.53 -5.36
C TYR A 70 -17.08 -6.87 -5.57
N ALA A 71 -17.89 -6.96 -6.64
CA ALA A 71 -18.67 -8.18 -6.98
C ALA A 71 -19.50 -8.75 -5.81
N GLY A 72 -20.04 -7.85 -4.98
CA GLY A 72 -20.90 -8.22 -3.85
C GLY A 72 -20.17 -8.69 -2.60
N THR A 73 -18.83 -8.53 -2.52
CA THR A 73 -18.03 -8.91 -1.36
C THR A 73 -16.90 -7.91 -1.09
N TRP A 74 -16.29 -8.02 0.11
CA TRP A 74 -15.13 -7.22 0.47
C TRP A 74 -13.84 -7.94 0.07
N GLU A 75 -13.03 -7.30 -0.77
CA GLU A 75 -11.73 -7.78 -1.19
C GLU A 75 -10.62 -6.85 -0.74
N GLY A 76 -9.57 -7.37 -0.14
CA GLY A 76 -8.43 -6.60 0.35
C GLY A 76 -7.70 -7.27 1.50
N THR A 77 -6.83 -6.51 2.15
CA THR A 77 -6.03 -6.95 3.29
C THR A 77 -6.78 -6.82 4.62
N LEU A 78 -7.79 -5.94 4.72
CA LEU A 78 -8.65 -5.83 5.90
C LEU A 78 -9.72 -6.92 5.87
N LYS A 79 -9.58 -7.93 6.71
CA LYS A 79 -10.49 -9.08 6.78
C LYS A 79 -11.51 -8.97 7.89
N GLN A 80 -11.19 -8.25 8.97
CA GLN A 80 -11.99 -8.20 10.19
C GLN A 80 -12.20 -6.77 10.68
N LEU A 81 -13.35 -6.51 11.29
CA LEU A 81 -13.61 -5.35 12.11
C LEU A 81 -13.38 -5.70 13.57
N ILE A 82 -12.57 -4.89 14.23
CA ILE A 82 -12.14 -5.11 15.61
C ILE A 82 -12.87 -4.14 16.52
N THR A 83 -13.38 -4.66 17.63
CA THR A 83 -14.10 -3.87 18.63
C THR A 83 -13.23 -2.71 19.16
N ASN A 84 -13.86 -1.58 19.41
CA ASN A 84 -13.21 -0.32 19.83
C ASN A 84 -12.25 0.31 18.82
N GLN A 85 -12.22 -0.16 17.59
CA GLN A 85 -11.46 0.49 16.51
C GLN A 85 -12.33 1.40 15.66
N GLY A 86 -11.67 2.38 15.05
CA GLY A 86 -12.24 3.28 14.06
C GLY A 86 -11.64 3.02 12.68
N TYR A 87 -12.42 3.32 11.68
CA TYR A 87 -12.09 3.10 10.28
C TYR A 87 -12.38 4.36 9.47
N LEU A 88 -11.71 4.52 8.34
CA LEU A 88 -12.10 5.45 7.29
C LEU A 88 -12.94 4.68 6.25
N TYR A 89 -14.09 5.22 5.89
CA TYR A 89 -14.98 4.63 4.91
C TYR A 89 -15.19 5.61 3.75
N LYS A 90 -14.83 5.22 2.54
CA LYS A 90 -15.05 6.02 1.33
C LYS A 90 -16.24 5.43 0.59
N SER A 91 -17.35 6.14 0.58
CA SER A 91 -18.56 5.70 -0.12
C SER A 91 -18.71 6.38 -1.47
N VAL A 92 -19.12 5.62 -2.48
CA VAL A 92 -19.44 6.15 -3.82
C VAL A 92 -20.73 6.97 -3.84
N LYS A 93 -21.61 6.76 -2.88
CA LYS A 93 -22.90 7.47 -2.75
C LYS A 93 -23.33 7.58 -1.29
N GLN A 94 -24.27 8.46 -1.00
CA GLN A 94 -24.92 8.48 0.30
C GLN A 94 -25.64 7.15 0.57
N ASN A 95 -25.43 6.59 1.76
CA ASN A 95 -25.99 5.31 2.18
C ASN A 95 -26.21 5.26 3.70
N ASN A 96 -26.93 4.25 4.16
CA ASN A 96 -27.02 3.88 5.57
C ASN A 96 -26.39 2.50 5.73
N LEU A 97 -25.25 2.40 6.43
CA LEU A 97 -24.63 1.12 6.73
C LEU A 97 -25.36 0.42 7.87
N GLU A 98 -25.63 -0.84 7.67
CA GLU A 98 -26.23 -1.73 8.67
C GLU A 98 -25.17 -2.74 9.10
N PHE A 99 -24.96 -2.84 10.42
CA PHE A 99 -24.05 -3.82 10.99
C PHE A 99 -24.84 -5.05 11.41
N ALA A 100 -24.52 -6.20 10.83
CA ALA A 100 -25.09 -7.46 11.25
C ALA A 100 -24.55 -7.84 12.64
N GLU A 101 -25.38 -8.42 13.50
CA GLU A 101 -24.93 -8.99 14.76
C GLU A 101 -24.00 -10.19 14.52
N ALA A 102 -22.94 -10.30 15.34
CA ALA A 102 -22.03 -11.43 15.26
C ALA A 102 -22.74 -12.72 15.67
N THR A 103 -22.83 -13.66 14.75
CA THR A 103 -23.38 -15.00 15.04
C THR A 103 -22.32 -15.93 15.63
N THR A 104 -21.05 -15.65 15.41
CA THR A 104 -19.91 -16.38 15.94
C THR A 104 -18.75 -15.40 16.18
N PRO A 105 -18.13 -15.37 17.37
CA PRO A 105 -16.96 -14.56 17.60
C PRO A 105 -15.83 -14.99 16.64
N SER A 106 -15.29 -14.06 15.90
CA SER A 106 -14.12 -14.28 15.07
C SER A 106 -12.87 -14.20 15.94
N GLN A 107 -12.05 -15.27 15.95
CA GLN A 107 -10.73 -15.21 16.56
C GLN A 107 -9.84 -14.30 15.70
N LEU A 108 -8.99 -13.50 16.35
CA LEU A 108 -7.95 -12.78 15.63
C LEU A 108 -7.07 -13.83 14.93
N SER A 109 -7.04 -13.80 13.62
CA SER A 109 -5.98 -14.49 12.90
C SER A 109 -4.70 -13.72 13.21
N ASP A 110 -3.70 -14.42 13.78
CA ASP A 110 -2.34 -13.92 13.76
C ASP A 110 -1.93 -13.88 12.27
N ASP A 111 -2.04 -12.70 11.67
CA ASP A 111 -1.50 -12.49 10.33
C ASP A 111 -0.02 -12.82 10.40
N GLU A 112 0.42 -13.74 9.54
CA GLU A 112 1.82 -14.13 9.42
C GLU A 112 2.68 -12.88 9.27
N GLN A 113 3.49 -12.61 10.28
CA GLN A 113 4.42 -11.50 10.31
C GLN A 113 5.39 -11.66 9.12
N GLN A 114 5.33 -10.72 8.21
CA GLN A 114 6.29 -10.65 7.10
C GLN A 114 7.67 -10.28 7.66
N ASP A 115 8.73 -10.86 7.11
CA ASP A 115 10.14 -10.72 7.55
C ASP A 115 10.68 -9.27 7.58
N MET A 116 9.98 -8.29 7.02
CA MET A 116 10.27 -6.87 7.14
C MET A 116 9.18 -6.17 7.93
N GLU A 117 9.52 -5.76 9.14
CA GLU A 117 8.59 -5.06 10.03
C GLU A 117 8.44 -3.58 9.61
N VAL A 118 7.20 -3.18 9.33
CA VAL A 118 6.85 -1.78 9.12
C VAL A 118 6.38 -1.20 10.46
N ASP A 119 7.08 -0.19 10.99
CA ASP A 119 6.64 0.47 12.22
C ASP A 119 5.42 1.37 11.95
N ILE A 120 4.24 0.77 12.02
CA ILE A 120 2.94 1.43 11.76
C ILE A 120 2.63 2.57 12.74
N ARG A 121 3.29 2.62 13.90
CA ARG A 121 3.03 3.63 14.94
C ARG A 121 3.78 4.93 14.69
N LYS A 122 4.81 4.88 13.87
CA LYS A 122 5.70 6.01 13.57
C LYS A 122 5.02 7.06 12.70
N TYR A 123 4.15 6.62 11.80
CA TYR A 123 3.54 7.47 10.78
C TYR A 123 2.07 7.75 11.06
N PRO A 124 1.64 9.02 10.85
CA PRO A 124 0.28 9.42 11.18
C PRO A 124 -0.76 8.94 10.16
N SER A 125 -0.32 8.58 8.93
CA SER A 125 -1.23 8.42 7.81
C SER A 125 -0.87 7.22 6.96
N THR A 126 -1.85 6.73 6.19
CA THR A 126 -1.68 5.65 5.22
C THR A 126 -2.10 6.09 3.82
N MET A 127 -1.39 5.57 2.82
CA MET A 127 -1.75 5.57 1.42
C MET A 127 -1.99 4.14 1.00
N ASN A 128 -3.08 3.87 0.30
CA ASN A 128 -3.44 2.51 -0.06
C ASN A 128 -3.49 2.38 -1.59
N ILE A 129 -3.01 1.26 -2.12
CA ILE A 129 -2.94 1.05 -3.58
C ILE A 129 -3.47 -0.32 -3.93
N ILE A 130 -4.39 -0.38 -4.90
CA ILE A 130 -4.72 -1.60 -5.64
C ILE A 130 -4.04 -1.48 -7.00
N GLY A 131 -3.06 -2.32 -7.26
CA GLY A 131 -2.18 -2.17 -8.42
C GLY A 131 -1.95 -3.45 -9.22
N LYS A 132 -1.39 -3.26 -10.39
CA LYS A 132 -0.81 -4.30 -11.24
C LYS A 132 0.61 -3.93 -11.60
N LEU A 133 1.42 -4.91 -11.97
CA LEU A 133 2.79 -4.71 -12.46
C LEU A 133 2.83 -4.97 -13.96
N THR A 134 3.39 -4.04 -14.74
CA THR A 134 3.55 -4.22 -16.18
C THR A 134 4.98 -3.93 -16.64
N GLN A 135 5.40 -4.62 -17.70
CA GLN A 135 6.65 -4.36 -18.41
C GLN A 135 6.41 -4.59 -19.91
N LYS A 136 6.76 -3.60 -20.75
CA LYS A 136 6.55 -3.64 -22.22
C LYS A 136 5.12 -4.06 -22.56
N ASP A 137 4.15 -3.43 -21.88
CA ASP A 137 2.72 -3.69 -22.00
C ASP A 137 2.27 -5.12 -21.57
N ALA A 138 3.19 -5.98 -21.14
CA ALA A 138 2.86 -7.29 -20.60
C ALA A 138 2.49 -7.18 -19.11
N ASP A 139 1.43 -7.87 -18.71
CA ASP A 139 1.07 -8.00 -17.30
C ASP A 139 2.04 -8.98 -16.61
N MET A 140 2.79 -8.46 -15.63
CA MET A 140 3.75 -9.20 -14.81
C MET A 140 3.21 -9.47 -13.41
N THR A 141 1.93 -9.14 -13.16
CA THR A 141 1.33 -9.30 -11.84
C THR A 141 1.23 -10.77 -11.46
N GLY A 142 1.89 -11.17 -10.39
CA GLY A 142 1.91 -12.56 -9.96
C GLY A 142 2.73 -12.80 -8.70
N SER A 143 2.73 -14.04 -8.24
CA SER A 143 3.45 -14.50 -7.03
C SER A 143 4.96 -14.46 -7.18
N ASP A 144 5.49 -14.30 -8.40
CA ASP A 144 6.92 -14.22 -8.64
C ASP A 144 7.53 -12.88 -8.27
N TYR A 145 6.69 -11.86 -8.03
CA TYR A 145 7.14 -10.52 -7.70
C TYR A 145 6.56 -10.04 -6.37
N ARG A 146 7.38 -9.32 -5.62
CA ARG A 146 7.00 -8.60 -4.40
C ARG A 146 7.45 -7.14 -4.51
N LEU A 147 6.57 -6.23 -4.11
CA LEU A 147 6.83 -4.80 -4.17
C LEU A 147 7.01 -4.28 -2.74
N TYR A 148 8.10 -3.54 -2.52
CA TYR A 148 8.38 -2.85 -1.28
C TYR A 148 8.40 -1.35 -1.53
N VAL A 149 7.85 -0.59 -0.61
CA VAL A 149 7.93 0.88 -0.63
C VAL A 149 8.91 1.32 0.44
N MET A 150 9.88 2.14 0.03
CA MET A 150 11.03 2.51 0.85
C MET A 150 11.19 4.03 0.94
N VAL A 151 11.63 4.52 2.10
CA VAL A 151 12.18 5.86 2.29
C VAL A 151 13.56 5.72 2.93
N GLY A 152 14.61 6.04 2.17
CA GLY A 152 15.96 5.67 2.57
C GLY A 152 16.08 4.14 2.74
N ASN A 153 16.47 3.70 3.93
CA ASN A 153 16.58 2.28 4.26
C ASN A 153 15.35 1.74 5.03
N GLU A 154 14.31 2.54 5.17
CA GLU A 154 13.12 2.17 5.95
C GLU A 154 12.01 1.65 5.05
N CYS A 155 11.49 0.45 5.36
CA CYS A 155 10.31 -0.09 4.68
C CYS A 155 9.05 0.60 5.19
N ARG A 156 8.25 1.09 4.26
CA ARG A 156 7.00 1.81 4.52
C ARG A 156 5.75 1.03 4.11
N GLY A 157 5.93 -0.04 3.36
CA GLY A 157 4.84 -0.90 2.92
C GLY A 157 5.34 -2.05 2.07
N ILE A 158 4.61 -3.17 2.13
CA ILE A 158 4.90 -4.40 1.39
C ILE A 158 3.62 -4.83 0.69
N SER A 159 3.73 -5.25 -0.56
CA SER A 159 2.59 -5.73 -1.33
C SER A 159 2.11 -7.10 -0.87
N GLN A 160 0.79 -7.28 -0.87
CA GLN A 160 0.15 -8.59 -0.80
C GLN A 160 -0.57 -8.85 -2.12
N LEU A 161 -0.36 -10.03 -2.69
CA LEU A 161 -1.05 -10.48 -3.89
C LEU A 161 -2.39 -11.12 -3.50
N ILE A 162 -3.49 -10.50 -3.91
CA ILE A 162 -4.84 -10.99 -3.66
C ILE A 162 -5.59 -10.99 -4.99
N ASP A 163 -6.02 -12.15 -5.41
CA ASP A 163 -6.80 -12.37 -6.64
C ASP A 163 -6.25 -11.57 -7.85
N GLY A 164 -4.95 -11.77 -8.14
CA GLY A 164 -4.26 -11.19 -9.27
C GLY A 164 -4.09 -9.66 -9.23
N LYS A 165 -4.11 -9.05 -8.05
CA LYS A 165 -3.78 -7.63 -7.85
C LYS A 165 -2.88 -7.47 -6.63
N TYR A 166 -1.99 -6.48 -6.67
CA TYR A 166 -1.20 -6.09 -5.51
C TYR A 166 -1.98 -5.11 -4.65
N TYR A 167 -2.07 -5.42 -3.37
CA TYR A 167 -2.62 -4.54 -2.34
C TYR A 167 -1.47 -4.04 -1.48
N LEU A 168 -1.31 -2.71 -1.39
CA LEU A 168 -0.28 -2.06 -0.59
C LEU A 168 -0.93 -1.08 0.38
N THR A 169 -0.58 -1.21 1.66
CA THR A 169 -0.77 -0.15 2.66
C THR A 169 0.59 0.47 2.94
N ILE A 170 0.74 1.75 2.67
CA ILE A 170 1.98 2.50 2.79
C ILE A 170 1.82 3.50 3.92
N TYR A 171 2.78 3.53 4.84
CA TYR A 171 2.81 4.44 5.98
C TYR A 171 3.77 5.59 5.70
N GLY A 172 3.33 6.83 5.94
CA GLY A 172 4.17 7.96 5.61
C GLY A 172 3.60 9.31 6.00
N GLU A 173 4.25 10.35 5.51
CA GLU A 173 3.87 11.74 5.68
C GLU A 173 3.49 12.36 4.34
N LYS A 174 2.62 13.37 4.39
CA LYS A 174 2.11 14.04 3.21
C LYS A 174 3.26 14.59 2.34
N ASP A 175 3.12 14.40 1.03
CA ASP A 175 4.04 14.86 -0.01
C ASP A 175 5.45 14.23 0.03
N GLU A 176 5.67 13.21 0.88
CA GLU A 176 6.92 12.46 0.95
C GLU A 176 7.17 11.69 -0.36
N LYS A 177 8.42 11.69 -0.84
CA LYS A 177 8.83 10.92 -2.01
C LYS A 177 9.17 9.49 -1.59
N LEU A 178 8.56 8.56 -2.28
CA LEU A 178 8.65 7.13 -1.98
C LEU A 178 9.41 6.42 -3.10
N ASN A 179 10.37 5.61 -2.73
CA ASN A 179 11.04 4.69 -3.63
C ASN A 179 10.30 3.36 -3.66
N MET A 180 10.42 2.63 -4.75
CA MET A 180 9.88 1.28 -4.86
C MET A 180 10.99 0.30 -5.17
N VAL A 181 10.97 -0.84 -4.49
CA VAL A 181 11.80 -2.00 -4.83
C VAL A 181 10.88 -3.09 -5.34
N ILE A 182 11.14 -3.57 -6.54
CA ILE A 182 10.43 -4.68 -7.18
C ILE A 182 11.38 -5.86 -7.15
N GLU A 183 11.07 -6.85 -6.34
CA GLU A 183 11.87 -8.07 -6.17
C GLU A 183 11.25 -9.21 -6.98
N ASN A 184 12.06 -9.89 -7.78
CA ASN A 184 11.70 -11.17 -8.36
C ASN A 184 12.08 -12.28 -7.36
N LEU A 185 11.09 -12.96 -6.82
CA LEU A 185 11.27 -13.98 -5.78
C LEU A 185 11.91 -15.27 -6.30
N GLN A 186 11.88 -15.50 -7.62
CA GLN A 186 12.49 -16.68 -8.24
C GLN A 186 13.99 -16.47 -8.49
N THR A 187 14.37 -15.29 -9.02
CA THR A 187 15.75 -14.96 -9.35
C THR A 187 16.49 -14.23 -8.24
N GLN A 188 15.75 -13.71 -7.24
CA GLN A 188 16.25 -12.82 -6.18
C GLN A 188 16.84 -11.49 -6.70
N GLU A 189 16.53 -11.14 -7.94
CA GLU A 189 16.90 -9.86 -8.51
C GLU A 189 15.92 -8.78 -8.07
N SER A 190 16.45 -7.58 -7.82
CA SER A 190 15.63 -6.42 -7.39
C SER A 190 15.88 -5.21 -8.26
N ILE A 191 14.81 -4.52 -8.60
CA ILE A 191 14.82 -3.25 -9.33
C ILE A 191 14.45 -2.14 -8.35
N LEU A 192 15.35 -1.17 -8.14
CA LEU A 192 15.05 0.03 -7.37
C LEU A 192 14.55 1.14 -8.28
N VAL A 193 13.36 1.66 -8.00
CA VAL A 193 12.78 2.81 -8.66
C VAL A 193 12.72 3.98 -7.69
N GLN A 194 13.52 5.03 -7.97
CA GLN A 194 13.56 6.23 -7.15
C GLN A 194 12.38 7.15 -7.46
N ASP A 195 11.88 7.86 -6.43
CA ASP A 195 10.75 8.79 -6.54
C ASP A 195 9.52 8.21 -7.27
N ALA A 196 9.33 6.89 -7.14
CA ALA A 196 8.28 6.14 -7.84
C ALA A 196 6.87 6.65 -7.53
N LEU A 197 6.66 7.12 -6.29
CA LEU A 197 5.39 7.59 -5.78
C LEU A 197 5.58 8.86 -4.95
N THR A 198 4.51 9.63 -4.83
CA THR A 198 4.41 10.71 -3.83
C THR A 198 3.28 10.34 -2.88
N PHE A 199 3.59 10.33 -1.58
CA PHE A 199 2.62 9.96 -0.56
C PHE A 199 1.40 10.90 -0.55
N LYS A 200 0.22 10.31 -0.56
CA LYS A 200 -1.08 11.00 -0.42
C LYS A 200 -2.00 10.15 0.44
N GLU A 201 -2.70 10.77 1.37
CA GLU A 201 -3.73 10.11 2.18
C GLU A 201 -4.96 9.78 1.33
N ASP A 202 -4.87 8.78 0.46
CA ASP A 202 -5.97 8.33 -0.39
C ASP A 202 -5.79 6.87 -0.79
N VAL A 203 -6.75 6.36 -1.57
CA VAL A 203 -6.66 5.05 -2.25
C VAL A 203 -6.43 5.30 -3.73
N LEU A 204 -5.36 4.71 -4.27
CA LEU A 204 -5.04 4.72 -5.70
C LEU A 204 -5.42 3.39 -6.35
N GLY A 205 -6.00 3.49 -7.53
CA GLY A 205 -6.47 2.33 -8.27
C GLY A 205 -7.71 1.69 -7.66
N SER A 206 -8.22 0.69 -8.37
CA SER A 206 -9.37 -0.12 -7.96
C SER A 206 -9.25 -1.51 -8.57
N ARG A 207 -10.14 -2.44 -8.21
CA ARG A 207 -10.20 -3.77 -8.82
C ARG A 207 -10.41 -3.72 -10.33
N THR A 208 -11.25 -2.80 -10.80
CA THR A 208 -11.57 -2.63 -12.23
C THR A 208 -10.58 -1.75 -12.98
N SER A 209 -9.89 -0.84 -12.28
CA SER A 209 -8.89 0.06 -12.84
C SER A 209 -7.68 0.15 -11.90
N PRO A 210 -6.86 -0.92 -11.84
CA PRO A 210 -5.71 -0.97 -10.93
C PRO A 210 -4.67 0.08 -11.32
N TYR A 211 -3.96 0.59 -10.32
CA TYR A 211 -2.79 1.45 -10.55
C TYR A 211 -1.71 0.63 -11.28
N ASP A 212 -1.16 1.19 -12.34
CA ASP A 212 -0.17 0.49 -13.16
C ASP A 212 1.25 0.84 -12.69
N PHE A 213 1.91 -0.13 -12.06
CA PHE A 213 3.34 -0.08 -11.77
C PHE A 213 4.11 -0.51 -13.04
N ASN A 214 4.21 0.40 -14.01
CA ASN A 214 4.91 0.13 -15.26
C ASN A 214 6.43 0.26 -15.04
N ILE A 215 7.15 -0.86 -15.11
CA ILE A 215 8.59 -0.92 -14.86
C ILE A 215 9.36 -0.05 -15.87
N ASP A 216 8.97 -0.03 -17.14
CA ASP A 216 9.66 0.70 -18.17
C ASP A 216 9.58 2.23 -17.96
N ILE A 217 8.46 2.71 -17.43
CA ILE A 217 8.28 4.12 -17.08
C ILE A 217 9.04 4.45 -15.78
N MET A 218 8.96 3.54 -14.81
CA MET A 218 9.50 3.77 -13.48
C MET A 218 11.03 3.71 -13.44
N THR A 219 11.66 2.81 -14.19
CA THR A 219 13.11 2.66 -14.18
C THR A 219 13.86 3.78 -14.88
N GLY A 220 13.19 4.54 -15.76
CA GLY A 220 13.75 5.75 -16.40
C GLY A 220 15.05 5.58 -17.18
N ILE A 221 15.60 4.35 -17.25
CA ILE A 221 16.88 4.06 -17.91
C ILE A 221 16.80 4.38 -19.39
N GLU A 222 15.69 4.11 -20.04
CA GLU A 222 15.50 4.43 -21.45
C GLU A 222 15.34 5.94 -21.69
N ASN A 223 14.80 6.70 -20.72
CA ASN A 223 14.71 8.16 -20.83
C ASN A 223 16.07 8.86 -20.71
N ILE A 224 17.02 8.29 -19.98
CA ILE A 224 18.41 8.80 -19.93
C ILE A 224 19.08 8.62 -21.30
N LEU A 225 18.68 7.61 -22.07
CA LEU A 225 19.22 7.26 -23.37
C LEU A 225 18.53 8.01 -24.52
N ALA A 226 17.25 8.33 -24.35
CA ALA A 226 16.50 9.12 -25.37
C ALA A 226 16.96 10.58 -25.45
N ASP A 227 17.60 11.12 -24.41
CA ASP A 227 18.07 12.51 -24.33
C ASP A 227 19.39 12.74 -25.12
N GLY A 228 19.98 11.71 -25.74
CA GLY A 228 21.20 11.82 -26.57
C GLY A 228 22.42 12.35 -25.82
N LYS A 229 22.37 12.43 -24.50
CA LYS A 229 23.49 12.91 -23.66
C LYS A 229 24.47 11.79 -23.40
N GLU A 230 25.76 12.11 -23.48
CA GLU A 230 26.82 11.20 -23.07
C GLU A 230 26.65 10.81 -21.60
N LEU A 231 26.63 9.51 -21.34
CA LEU A 231 26.55 9.00 -19.99
C LEU A 231 27.94 8.92 -19.38
N ARG A 232 28.11 9.46 -18.18
CA ARG A 232 29.32 9.32 -17.38
C ARG A 232 29.05 8.36 -16.22
N ILE A 233 29.85 7.31 -16.14
CA ILE A 233 29.74 6.28 -15.10
C ILE A 233 30.90 6.45 -14.13
N TYR A 234 30.61 6.54 -12.86
CA TYR A 234 31.59 6.58 -11.78
C TYR A 234 31.34 5.40 -10.81
N SER A 235 32.41 4.92 -10.18
CA SER A 235 32.28 4.05 -9.01
C SER A 235 31.66 4.83 -7.84
N ILE A 236 31.23 4.11 -6.80
CA ILE A 236 30.73 4.73 -5.55
C ILE A 236 31.81 5.62 -4.89
N ASP A 237 33.08 5.29 -5.10
CA ASP A 237 34.23 6.04 -4.55
C ASP A 237 34.63 7.23 -5.42
N GLY A 238 33.85 7.53 -6.47
CA GLY A 238 34.04 8.71 -7.34
C GLY A 238 35.03 8.51 -8.48
N TYR A 239 35.57 7.31 -8.73
CA TYR A 239 36.44 7.05 -9.88
C TYR A 239 35.61 6.97 -11.17
N LEU A 240 36.06 7.70 -12.21
CA LEU A 240 35.44 7.63 -13.53
C LEU A 240 35.72 6.27 -14.17
N ILE A 241 34.64 5.53 -14.48
CA ILE A 241 34.69 4.21 -15.13
C ILE A 241 34.56 4.37 -16.64
N ASP A 242 33.60 5.19 -17.09
CA ASP A 242 33.37 5.47 -18.51
C ASP A 242 32.84 6.89 -18.68
N ALA A 243 33.50 7.68 -19.55
CA ALA A 243 33.11 9.08 -19.84
C ALA A 243 32.06 9.18 -20.96
N HIS A 244 31.94 8.15 -21.80
CA HIS A 244 31.10 8.11 -23.01
C HIS A 244 30.27 6.81 -23.04
N ALA A 245 29.71 6.44 -21.91
CA ALA A 245 28.99 5.19 -21.77
C ALA A 245 27.74 5.12 -22.68
N THR A 246 27.49 3.95 -23.19
CA THR A 246 26.34 3.62 -24.01
C THR A 246 25.49 2.56 -23.30
N VAL A 247 24.28 2.26 -23.81
CA VAL A 247 23.45 1.13 -23.38
C VAL A 247 24.27 -0.17 -23.29
N LYS A 248 25.16 -0.36 -24.28
CA LYS A 248 25.98 -1.55 -24.34
C LYS A 248 27.03 -1.59 -23.22
N THR A 249 27.52 -0.44 -22.77
CA THR A 249 28.42 -0.31 -21.63
C THR A 249 27.68 -0.61 -20.32
N LEU A 250 26.46 -0.05 -20.16
CA LEU A 250 25.63 -0.27 -18.97
C LEU A 250 25.30 -1.76 -18.75
N ARG A 251 25.00 -2.48 -19.84
CA ARG A 251 24.71 -3.93 -19.78
C ARG A 251 25.94 -4.81 -19.45
N LYS A 252 27.14 -4.23 -19.47
CA LYS A 252 28.40 -4.94 -19.15
C LYS A 252 28.94 -4.57 -17.77
N LEU A 253 28.29 -3.67 -17.05
CA LEU A 253 28.69 -3.37 -15.70
C LEU A 253 28.57 -4.61 -14.83
N VAL A 254 29.64 -4.90 -14.10
CA VAL A 254 29.63 -5.99 -13.10
C VAL A 254 28.81 -5.55 -11.89
N LYS A 255 28.40 -6.52 -11.09
CA LYS A 255 27.70 -6.27 -9.82
C LYS A 255 28.41 -5.20 -9.01
N GLY A 256 27.69 -4.15 -8.64
CA GLY A 256 28.27 -3.04 -7.91
C GLY A 256 27.34 -1.83 -7.82
N VAL A 257 27.84 -0.80 -7.13
CA VAL A 257 27.15 0.48 -6.99
C VAL A 257 27.86 1.52 -7.85
N TYR A 258 27.11 2.21 -8.69
CA TYR A 258 27.60 3.16 -9.66
C TYR A 258 26.89 4.50 -9.53
N ILE A 259 27.58 5.58 -9.90
CA ILE A 259 27.00 6.92 -10.07
C ILE A 259 26.97 7.21 -11.56
N ILE A 260 25.76 7.35 -12.13
CA ILE A 260 25.54 7.62 -13.54
C ILE A 260 24.84 8.97 -13.66
N ASN A 261 25.47 9.94 -14.32
CA ASN A 261 24.96 11.32 -14.44
C ASN A 261 24.53 11.92 -13.07
N GLY A 262 25.30 11.66 -12.02
CA GLY A 262 25.05 12.18 -10.67
C GLY A 262 23.99 11.41 -9.86
N LYS A 263 23.41 10.35 -10.41
CA LYS A 263 22.45 9.48 -9.70
C LYS A 263 23.09 8.14 -9.36
N LYS A 264 22.75 7.60 -8.20
CA LYS A 264 23.25 6.30 -7.72
C LYS A 264 22.42 5.16 -8.30
N TYR A 265 23.08 4.15 -8.85
CA TYR A 265 22.49 2.91 -9.38
C TYR A 265 23.16 1.70 -8.77
N VAL A 266 22.37 0.66 -8.52
CA VAL A 266 22.86 -0.64 -8.06
C VAL A 266 22.70 -1.62 -9.21
N VAL A 267 23.81 -2.20 -9.66
CA VAL A 267 23.82 -3.28 -10.65
C VAL A 267 23.92 -4.58 -9.88
N SER A 268 22.87 -5.40 -9.93
CA SER A 268 22.83 -6.79 -9.48
C SER A 268 23.01 -7.69 -10.70
N GLU A 269 23.75 -8.79 -10.58
CA GLU A 269 23.80 -9.79 -11.65
C GLU A 269 22.43 -10.34 -11.97
#